data_9e40cfb4ae3de2077f29eed30021922a
#
_entry.id   9e40cfb4ae3de2077f29eed30021922a
#
_cell.length_a   1.000
_cell.length_b   1.000
_cell.length_c   1.000
_cell.angle_alpha   90.00
_cell.angle_beta   90.00
_cell.angle_gamma   90.00
#
_symmetry.space_group_name_H-M   'P 1'
#
loop_
_entity.id
_entity.type
_entity.pdbx_description
1 polymer ?
#
loop_
_entity_poly.entity_id
_entity_poly.type
_entity_poly.pdbx_seq_one_letter_code
_entity_poly.pdbx_strand_id
1 'polypeptide(L)'
;MTGVKWTFGIVAVAATLLAGVVVSSSGRAEVVQETPSTQSPVTKHTYPLDDAHYLRWALPKGEEAYGRLEGERLKRWVDTITAVSRKSRDDGNRFWGRIAGTKYDEMTEQIVEDAFRQFGLQNVRRQWFDLPPQRLPTAWSMTASGGGKTIELTTVQPARESAAAPHGGLELEPVWVGLGTESDFKGRDVKGKLVVIQSVPTPGAINNSAGWNGANMRASERGAAALLVSLAVPGNLQYQMWVRGGPIPSFSIGTDDLTSLRELMEKASNVKVKLQLDVEERSGLRDASVWGELPGTSDEDIIIMAHHDAYFEGALDNASGMSVMLGLAEYFSKIPQAQRRRTIKFVSTSGHHAGSLGTKWMSDNKATFLARTALMINCEHVSVTQTYPWGAQLRKSNQVDARRWWVFGSQRLAEVALDAYRTFGVAVYHEMEPNASGDMGHVSRDAPSIQMIESPNFYHSDHDRLEVVPAAGLEAVARAYAKIVDQVNRIDRKDLVPAPRGSN
;
A
#
# COMPACT_ATOMS: atom_id res chain seq x y z
N MET A 1 -54.57 2.06 -15.26
CA MET A 1 -55.20 0.85 -15.80
C MET A 1 -54.43 0.50 -17.06
N THR A 2 -53.72 -0.58 -17.05
CA THR A 2 -53.37 -1.58 -18.09
C THR A 2 -52.15 -2.35 -17.61
N GLY A 3 -52.42 -3.54 -17.14
CA GLY A 3 -51.38 -4.45 -16.67
C GLY A 3 -50.71 -5.17 -17.83
N VAL A 4 -49.38 -5.34 -17.75
CA VAL A 4 -48.61 -6.24 -18.61
C VAL A 4 -48.27 -7.48 -17.78
N LYS A 5 -48.82 -8.60 -18.22
CA LYS A 5 -48.50 -9.92 -17.67
C LYS A 5 -47.25 -10.44 -18.40
N TRP A 6 -46.23 -10.85 -17.64
CA TRP A 6 -45.09 -11.60 -18.17
C TRP A 6 -45.30 -13.09 -17.90
N THR A 7 -45.31 -13.87 -18.98
CA THR A 7 -45.40 -15.33 -18.92
C THR A 7 -43.98 -15.91 -18.98
N PHE A 8 -43.55 -16.62 -17.94
CA PHE A 8 -42.31 -17.38 -17.96
C PHE A 8 -42.53 -18.74 -18.60
N GLY A 9 -41.83 -19.00 -19.71
CA GLY A 9 -41.77 -20.31 -20.32
C GLY A 9 -40.63 -21.12 -19.70
N ILE A 10 -40.95 -22.23 -19.06
CA ILE A 10 -40.01 -23.24 -18.55
C ILE A 10 -39.67 -24.18 -19.71
N VAL A 11 -38.42 -24.22 -20.13
CA VAL A 11 -37.90 -25.28 -21.03
C VAL A 11 -37.27 -26.35 -20.14
N ALA A 12 -37.90 -27.51 -20.05
CA ALA A 12 -37.33 -28.69 -19.41
C ALA A 12 -36.46 -29.44 -20.40
N VAL A 13 -35.17 -29.57 -20.13
CA VAL A 13 -34.27 -30.50 -20.82
C VAL A 13 -34.17 -31.79 -20.01
N ALA A 14 -34.72 -32.85 -20.55
CA ALA A 14 -34.59 -34.18 -19.97
C ALA A 14 -33.23 -34.78 -20.33
N ALA A 15 -32.38 -35.02 -19.35
CA ALA A 15 -31.16 -35.81 -19.50
C ALA A 15 -31.43 -37.25 -19.03
N THR A 16 -31.35 -38.17 -19.97
CA THR A 16 -31.49 -39.60 -19.70
C THR A 16 -30.18 -40.15 -19.15
N LEU A 17 -30.17 -40.52 -17.86
CA LEU A 17 -29.06 -41.27 -17.23
C LEU A 17 -29.33 -42.76 -17.37
N LEU A 18 -28.48 -43.44 -18.14
CA LEU A 18 -28.36 -44.90 -18.10
C LEU A 18 -27.48 -45.30 -16.90
N ALA A 19 -28.06 -45.83 -15.88
CA ALA A 19 -27.34 -46.44 -14.78
C ALA A 19 -27.07 -47.91 -15.09
N GLY A 20 -25.83 -48.26 -15.35
CA GLY A 20 -25.37 -49.65 -15.35
C GLY A 20 -24.92 -50.03 -13.95
N VAL A 21 -25.70 -50.86 -13.25
CA VAL A 21 -25.29 -51.47 -11.98
C VAL A 21 -24.47 -52.70 -12.30
N VAL A 22 -23.17 -52.68 -11.96
CA VAL A 22 -22.37 -53.88 -11.82
C VAL A 22 -22.16 -54.12 -10.34
N VAL A 23 -22.80 -55.11 -9.78
CA VAL A 23 -22.52 -55.61 -8.43
C VAL A 23 -21.37 -56.61 -8.55
N SER A 24 -20.26 -56.37 -7.93
CA SER A 24 -19.27 -57.39 -7.60
C SER A 24 -18.77 -57.23 -6.16
N SER A 25 -18.77 -58.34 -5.53
CA SER A 25 -18.54 -58.72 -4.15
C SER A 25 -17.21 -58.25 -3.55
N SER A 26 -17.28 -57.95 -2.26
CA SER A 26 -16.26 -58.10 -1.21
C SER A 26 -14.80 -57.95 -1.62
N GLY A 27 -14.27 -56.74 -1.45
CA GLY A 27 -12.84 -56.47 -1.36
C GLY A 27 -12.62 -55.42 -0.26
N ARG A 28 -11.89 -55.80 0.76
CA ARG A 28 -11.32 -54.91 1.78
C ARG A 28 -10.63 -53.77 1.04
N ALA A 29 -10.93 -52.55 1.40
CA ALA A 29 -10.10 -51.42 1.04
C ALA A 29 -8.73 -51.61 1.69
N GLU A 30 -7.76 -52.07 0.93
CA GLU A 30 -6.35 -51.89 1.26
C GLU A 30 -6.09 -50.39 1.26
N VAL A 31 -5.76 -49.88 2.43
CA VAL A 31 -5.12 -48.57 2.56
C VAL A 31 -3.76 -48.71 1.86
N VAL A 32 -3.68 -48.24 0.63
CA VAL A 32 -2.42 -48.08 -0.04
C VAL A 32 -1.66 -47.05 0.81
N GLN A 33 -0.74 -47.52 1.64
CA GLN A 33 0.31 -46.67 2.18
C GLN A 33 1.06 -46.12 0.97
N GLU A 34 0.83 -44.83 0.66
CA GLU A 34 1.69 -44.10 -0.24
C GLU A 34 3.10 -44.17 0.35
N THR A 35 3.93 -45.00 -0.22
CA THR A 35 5.37 -44.93 -0.07
C THR A 35 5.76 -43.45 -0.33
N PRO A 36 6.59 -42.83 0.55
CA PRO A 36 7.06 -41.49 0.28
C PRO A 36 7.67 -41.52 -1.10
N SER A 37 7.04 -40.87 -2.07
CA SER A 37 7.64 -40.65 -3.36
C SER A 37 8.97 -39.98 -3.04
N THR A 38 10.05 -40.57 -3.50
CA THR A 38 11.30 -39.86 -3.67
C THR A 38 10.94 -38.65 -4.50
N GLN A 39 10.66 -37.54 -3.81
CA GLN A 39 10.42 -36.25 -4.46
C GLN A 39 11.61 -36.05 -5.37
N SER A 40 11.37 -36.16 -6.67
CA SER A 40 12.23 -35.54 -7.64
C SER A 40 12.59 -34.18 -7.07
N PRO A 41 13.88 -33.77 -7.07
CA PRO A 41 14.23 -32.47 -6.55
C PRO A 41 13.23 -31.53 -7.18
N VAL A 42 12.37 -30.94 -6.35
CA VAL A 42 11.46 -29.89 -6.78
C VAL A 42 12.41 -28.92 -7.41
N THR A 43 12.49 -28.99 -8.74
CA THR A 43 13.06 -27.90 -9.48
C THR A 43 12.34 -26.73 -8.87
N LYS A 44 13.05 -25.91 -8.09
CA LYS A 44 12.52 -24.65 -7.63
C LYS A 44 12.11 -23.96 -8.93
N HIS A 45 10.85 -24.15 -9.34
CA HIS A 45 10.18 -23.13 -10.10
C HIS A 45 10.01 -22.00 -9.09
N THR A 46 11.15 -21.44 -8.72
CA THR A 46 11.18 -20.05 -8.44
C THR A 46 10.48 -19.47 -9.65
N TYR A 47 9.21 -19.07 -9.47
CA TYR A 47 8.71 -17.96 -10.28
C TYR A 47 9.83 -16.95 -10.16
N PRO A 48 10.64 -16.77 -11.17
CA PRO A 48 11.73 -15.86 -11.02
C PRO A 48 11.08 -14.52 -10.84
N LEU A 49 11.18 -13.98 -9.66
CA LEU A 49 10.96 -12.58 -9.39
C LEU A 49 12.08 -11.74 -10.02
N ASP A 50 12.81 -12.35 -10.91
CA ASP A 50 13.83 -11.74 -11.69
C ASP A 50 13.11 -10.89 -12.76
N ASP A 51 13.57 -9.67 -12.87
CA ASP A 51 12.99 -8.66 -13.77
C ASP A 51 13.03 -9.10 -15.25
N ALA A 52 13.81 -10.13 -15.61
CA ALA A 52 13.86 -10.69 -16.96
C ALA A 52 12.55 -11.37 -17.39
N HIS A 53 11.68 -11.76 -16.45
CA HIS A 53 10.45 -12.48 -16.74
C HIS A 53 9.22 -11.61 -16.86
N TYR A 54 9.32 -10.31 -16.54
CA TYR A 54 8.23 -9.38 -16.74
C TYR A 54 8.19 -8.89 -18.20
N LEU A 55 6.97 -8.78 -18.74
CA LEU A 55 6.78 -8.18 -20.05
C LEU A 55 7.27 -6.73 -20.03
N ARG A 56 8.29 -6.46 -20.84
CA ARG A 56 8.75 -5.09 -21.10
C ARG A 56 8.08 -4.57 -22.36
N TRP A 57 7.47 -3.41 -22.24
CA TRP A 57 6.88 -2.74 -23.37
C TRP A 57 7.99 -2.18 -24.26
N ALA A 58 7.98 -2.57 -25.54
CA ALA A 58 8.97 -2.05 -26.48
C ALA A 58 8.86 -0.53 -26.60
N LEU A 59 10.01 0.15 -26.62
CA LEU A 59 10.04 1.61 -26.79
C LEU A 59 9.48 1.97 -28.17
N PRO A 60 8.37 2.73 -28.25
CA PRO A 60 7.77 3.05 -29.53
C PRO A 60 8.67 3.96 -30.38
N LYS A 61 8.57 3.85 -31.70
CA LYS A 61 9.27 4.74 -32.62
C LYS A 61 8.81 6.20 -32.40
N GLY A 62 9.78 7.10 -32.27
CA GLY A 62 9.55 8.51 -31.98
C GLY A 62 9.59 8.86 -30.49
N GLU A 63 9.71 7.86 -29.63
CA GLU A 63 9.79 8.02 -28.16
C GLU A 63 11.20 7.71 -27.61
N GLU A 64 12.22 7.70 -28.47
CA GLU A 64 13.60 7.27 -28.14
C GLU A 64 14.23 8.11 -27.03
N ALA A 65 13.80 9.36 -26.87
CA ALA A 65 14.27 10.24 -25.79
C ALA A 65 14.03 9.64 -24.39
N TYR A 66 12.92 8.93 -24.20
CA TYR A 66 12.53 8.31 -22.92
C TYR A 66 13.26 6.99 -22.65
N GLY A 67 14.04 6.48 -23.62
CA GLY A 67 14.85 5.28 -23.43
C GLY A 67 15.91 5.39 -22.31
N ARG A 68 16.24 6.61 -21.88
CA ARG A 68 17.15 6.86 -20.75
C ARG A 68 16.53 6.53 -19.37
N LEU A 69 15.20 6.41 -19.31
CA LEU A 69 14.49 5.97 -18.12
C LEU A 69 14.46 4.45 -18.12
N GLU A 70 15.49 3.85 -17.54
CA GLU A 70 15.69 2.40 -17.52
C GLU A 70 15.20 1.83 -16.19
N GLY A 71 14.38 0.79 -16.26
CA GLY A 71 13.76 0.16 -15.09
C GLY A 71 14.77 -0.36 -14.09
N GLU A 72 15.87 -0.99 -14.54
CA GLU A 72 16.92 -1.49 -13.67
C GLU A 72 17.63 -0.36 -12.89
N ARG A 73 17.79 0.79 -13.52
CA ARG A 73 18.35 1.96 -12.84
C ARG A 73 17.41 2.47 -11.76
N LEU A 74 16.12 2.52 -12.06
CA LEU A 74 15.09 2.90 -11.09
C LEU A 74 15.02 1.89 -9.93
N LYS A 75 15.09 0.60 -10.22
CA LYS A 75 15.07 -0.44 -9.18
C LYS A 75 16.29 -0.36 -8.25
N ARG A 76 17.44 0.09 -8.72
CA ARG A 76 18.58 0.36 -7.83
C ARG A 76 18.28 1.48 -6.82
N TRP A 77 17.49 2.48 -7.19
CA TRP A 77 17.00 3.48 -6.22
C TRP A 77 16.07 2.84 -5.19
N VAL A 78 15.15 1.96 -5.61
CA VAL A 78 14.30 1.20 -4.66
C VAL A 78 15.18 0.45 -3.67
N ASP A 79 16.21 -0.28 -4.14
CA ASP A 79 17.12 -1.03 -3.27
C ASP A 79 17.90 -0.11 -2.31
N THR A 80 18.41 1.01 -2.80
CA THR A 80 19.12 2.00 -1.98
C THR A 80 18.25 2.55 -0.86
N ILE A 81 16.99 2.88 -1.15
CA ILE A 81 16.04 3.42 -0.18
C ILE A 81 15.60 2.36 0.81
N THR A 82 15.27 1.16 0.34
CA THR A 82 14.86 0.05 1.20
C THR A 82 15.98 -0.50 2.08
N ALA A 83 17.25 -0.30 1.68
CA ALA A 83 18.39 -0.64 2.53
C ALA A 83 18.36 0.14 3.87
N VAL A 84 17.81 1.35 3.89
CA VAL A 84 17.61 2.12 5.13
C VAL A 84 16.59 1.44 6.03
N SER A 85 15.48 0.95 5.49
CA SER A 85 14.48 0.18 6.25
C SER A 85 15.06 -1.11 6.81
N ARG A 86 15.80 -1.87 5.97
CA ARG A 86 16.49 -3.10 6.40
C ARG A 86 17.50 -2.80 7.52
N LYS A 87 18.22 -1.67 7.40
CA LYS A 87 19.11 -1.22 8.48
C LYS A 87 18.35 -0.95 9.77
N SER A 88 17.15 -0.36 9.72
CA SER A 88 16.32 -0.18 10.91
C SER A 88 16.02 -1.52 11.59
N ARG A 89 15.62 -2.53 10.83
CA ARG A 89 15.40 -3.90 11.34
C ARG A 89 16.67 -4.50 11.94
N ASP A 90 17.77 -4.41 11.20
CA ASP A 90 19.04 -5.05 11.56
C ASP A 90 19.72 -4.37 12.79
N ASP A 91 19.40 -3.11 13.04
CA ASP A 91 19.76 -2.39 14.27
C ASP A 91 18.89 -2.83 15.48
N GLY A 92 17.98 -3.80 15.32
CA GLY A 92 17.18 -4.41 16.36
C GLY A 92 15.82 -3.75 16.64
N ASN A 93 15.37 -2.83 15.80
CA ASN A 93 14.04 -2.25 15.95
C ASN A 93 12.98 -3.27 15.53
N ARG A 94 12.08 -3.63 16.42
CA ARG A 94 10.95 -4.49 16.11
C ARG A 94 9.85 -3.76 15.34
N PHE A 95 9.60 -2.50 15.68
CA PHE A 95 8.75 -1.59 14.89
C PHE A 95 9.66 -0.83 13.93
N TRP A 96 9.93 -1.44 12.79
CA TRP A 96 10.98 -1.01 11.88
C TRP A 96 10.44 -0.46 10.57
N GLY A 97 11.30 0.30 9.89
CA GLY A 97 11.02 0.98 8.65
C GLY A 97 11.75 2.33 8.60
N ARG A 98 11.35 3.16 7.69
CA ARG A 98 11.68 4.59 7.60
C ARG A 98 10.59 5.38 8.33
N ILE A 99 10.47 5.16 9.63
CA ILE A 99 9.39 5.74 10.44
C ILE A 99 9.63 7.24 10.60
N ALA A 100 8.62 8.06 10.25
CA ALA A 100 8.68 9.51 10.29
C ALA A 100 9.25 10.05 11.62
N GLY A 101 10.21 10.95 11.54
CA GLY A 101 10.90 11.55 12.69
C GLY A 101 11.94 10.66 13.37
N THR A 102 12.31 9.52 12.79
CA THR A 102 13.41 8.68 13.28
C THR A 102 14.69 8.93 12.46
N LYS A 103 15.83 8.48 12.99
CA LYS A 103 17.10 8.58 12.27
C LYS A 103 17.09 7.88 10.88
N TYR A 104 16.22 6.88 10.68
CA TYR A 104 16.12 6.17 9.40
C TYR A 104 15.35 6.97 8.36
N ASP A 105 14.38 7.74 8.80
CA ASP A 105 13.71 8.71 7.96
C ASP A 105 14.67 9.82 7.52
N GLU A 106 15.38 10.41 8.47
CA GLU A 106 16.44 11.43 8.20
C GLU A 106 17.53 10.89 7.26
N MET A 107 17.93 9.62 7.38
CA MET A 107 18.85 8.98 6.43
C MET A 107 18.28 8.95 5.00
N THR A 108 16.98 8.76 4.88
CA THR A 108 16.30 8.75 3.57
C THR A 108 16.22 10.17 3.00
N GLU A 109 15.90 11.16 3.82
CA GLU A 109 15.98 12.58 3.43
C GLU A 109 17.37 12.93 2.91
N GLN A 110 18.43 12.46 3.58
CA GLN A 110 19.81 12.71 3.16
C GLN A 110 20.12 12.09 1.79
N ILE A 111 19.65 10.86 1.53
CA ILE A 111 19.80 10.21 0.22
C ILE A 111 19.14 11.06 -0.89
N VAL A 112 17.95 11.59 -0.64
CA VAL A 112 17.23 12.43 -1.61
C VAL A 112 17.96 13.76 -1.82
N GLU A 113 18.39 14.41 -0.75
CA GLU A 113 19.11 15.67 -0.80
C GLU A 113 20.41 15.53 -1.60
N ASP A 114 21.19 14.48 -1.34
CA ASP A 114 22.43 14.18 -2.06
C ASP A 114 22.18 13.89 -3.54
N ALA A 115 21.13 13.12 -3.85
CA ALA A 115 20.74 12.84 -5.23
C ALA A 115 20.34 14.11 -5.98
N PHE A 116 19.55 14.99 -5.39
CA PHE A 116 19.16 16.26 -6.00
C PHE A 116 20.37 17.15 -6.26
N ARG A 117 21.31 17.25 -5.31
CA ARG A 117 22.57 17.98 -5.49
C ARG A 117 23.42 17.36 -6.61
N GLN A 118 23.55 16.03 -6.64
CA GLN A 118 24.30 15.31 -7.67
C GLN A 118 23.71 15.51 -9.07
N PHE A 119 22.41 15.61 -9.20
CA PHE A 119 21.74 15.88 -10.48
C PHE A 119 21.82 17.36 -10.89
N GLY A 120 22.31 18.24 -10.00
CA GLY A 120 22.45 19.66 -10.28
C GLY A 120 21.14 20.44 -10.13
N LEU A 121 20.21 19.97 -9.32
CA LEU A 121 19.03 20.72 -8.95
C LEU A 121 19.42 21.96 -8.15
N GLN A 122 18.68 23.04 -8.35
CA GLN A 122 18.85 24.29 -7.62
C GLN A 122 17.92 24.33 -6.41
N ASN A 123 18.21 25.25 -5.48
CA ASN A 123 17.39 25.48 -4.28
C ASN A 123 17.13 24.21 -3.45
N VAL A 124 18.10 23.29 -3.43
CA VAL A 124 18.00 22.07 -2.64
C VAL A 124 17.97 22.43 -1.17
N ARG A 125 16.88 22.06 -0.50
CA ARG A 125 16.63 22.42 0.91
C ARG A 125 15.73 21.42 1.60
N ARG A 126 15.78 21.41 2.92
CA ARG A 126 14.82 20.74 3.80
C ARG A 126 13.83 21.75 4.36
N GLN A 127 12.55 21.40 4.31
CA GLN A 127 11.48 22.13 4.99
C GLN A 127 11.01 21.29 6.16
N TRP A 128 11.29 21.75 7.37
CA TRP A 128 11.03 21.03 8.61
C TRP A 128 9.62 21.23 9.11
N PHE A 129 9.06 20.17 9.67
CA PHE A 129 7.75 20.13 10.33
C PHE A 129 7.91 19.49 11.71
N ASP A 130 7.21 20.02 12.69
CA ASP A 130 7.06 19.38 13.98
C ASP A 130 6.01 18.28 13.87
N LEU A 131 6.38 17.07 14.27
CA LEU A 131 5.47 15.93 14.29
C LEU A 131 4.61 15.97 15.56
N PRO A 132 3.35 15.51 15.49
CA PRO A 132 2.58 15.26 16.70
C PRO A 132 3.29 14.21 17.55
N PRO A 133 3.05 14.17 18.90
CA PRO A 133 3.55 13.11 19.74
C PRO A 133 3.21 11.74 19.14
N GLN A 134 4.19 10.85 19.07
CA GLN A 134 4.05 9.51 18.52
C GLN A 134 4.17 8.46 19.61
N ARG A 135 3.35 7.42 19.51
CA ARG A 135 3.45 6.21 20.32
C ARG A 135 4.13 5.12 19.52
N LEU A 136 5.39 4.83 19.84
CA LEU A 136 6.21 3.85 19.14
C LEU A 136 6.29 2.56 19.96
N PRO A 137 5.77 1.44 19.46
CA PRO A 137 5.92 0.15 20.10
C PRO A 137 7.38 -0.27 20.17
N THR A 138 7.82 -0.72 21.35
CA THR A 138 9.22 -1.13 21.61
C THR A 138 9.35 -2.61 21.86
N ALA A 139 8.39 -3.21 22.58
CA ALA A 139 8.35 -4.65 22.83
C ALA A 139 6.90 -5.14 22.88
N TRP A 140 6.65 -6.34 22.38
CA TRP A 140 5.35 -6.99 22.45
C TRP A 140 5.46 -8.51 22.31
N SER A 141 4.46 -9.20 22.85
CA SER A 141 4.27 -10.64 22.66
C SER A 141 2.81 -11.01 22.82
N MET A 142 2.41 -12.13 22.22
CA MET A 142 1.08 -12.67 22.39
C MET A 142 1.13 -14.20 22.32
N THR A 143 0.55 -14.85 23.33
CA THR A 143 0.38 -16.32 23.39
C THR A 143 -1.05 -16.66 23.74
N ALA A 144 -1.56 -17.76 23.24
CA ALA A 144 -2.89 -18.28 23.61
C ALA A 144 -2.78 -19.67 24.20
N SER A 145 -3.53 -19.95 25.26
CA SER A 145 -3.55 -21.24 25.94
C SER A 145 -4.98 -21.73 26.19
N GLY A 146 -5.19 -23.04 26.09
CA GLY A 146 -6.47 -23.69 26.33
C GLY A 146 -6.38 -25.18 26.05
N GLY A 147 -7.18 -26.02 26.75
CA GLY A 147 -7.19 -27.46 26.56
C GLY A 147 -5.82 -28.15 26.71
N GLY A 148 -4.95 -27.63 27.55
CA GLY A 148 -3.59 -28.14 27.77
C GLY A 148 -2.59 -27.80 26.65
N LYS A 149 -2.95 -26.95 25.70
CA LYS A 149 -2.08 -26.45 24.61
C LYS A 149 -1.74 -24.97 24.84
N THR A 150 -0.54 -24.58 24.41
CA THR A 150 -0.14 -23.18 24.29
C THR A 150 0.38 -22.96 22.87
N ILE A 151 -0.04 -21.88 22.23
CA ILE A 151 0.41 -21.45 20.91
C ILE A 151 0.99 -20.05 21.02
N GLU A 152 2.06 -19.80 20.30
CA GLU A 152 2.64 -18.47 20.13
C GLU A 152 2.06 -17.83 18.87
N LEU A 153 1.62 -16.58 18.98
CA LEU A 153 1.08 -15.80 17.86
C LEU A 153 2.20 -14.87 17.37
N THR A 154 2.95 -15.34 16.39
CA THR A 154 4.25 -14.74 16.02
C THR A 154 4.13 -13.53 15.11
N THR A 155 3.03 -13.42 14.37
CA THR A 155 2.79 -12.33 13.40
C THR A 155 2.05 -11.14 13.98
N VAL A 156 1.85 -11.12 15.31
CA VAL A 156 1.21 -9.95 15.94
C VAL A 156 2.05 -8.70 15.75
N GLN A 157 1.40 -7.64 15.29
CA GLN A 157 1.99 -6.33 15.09
C GLN A 157 1.12 -5.30 15.81
N PRO A 158 1.69 -4.46 16.71
CA PRO A 158 0.93 -3.39 17.34
C PRO A 158 0.36 -2.44 16.28
N ALA A 159 -0.90 -2.04 16.47
CA ALA A 159 -1.48 -1.01 15.64
C ALA A 159 -0.82 0.35 15.92
N ARG A 160 -0.72 1.18 14.92
CA ARG A 160 -0.23 2.55 15.06
C ARG A 160 -1.02 3.29 16.14
N GLU A 161 -0.31 4.04 16.98
CA GLU A 161 -0.90 4.83 18.09
C GLU A 161 -1.66 3.98 19.13
N SER A 162 -1.38 2.68 19.21
CA SER A 162 -1.95 1.82 20.25
C SER A 162 -1.57 2.31 21.65
N ALA A 163 -2.49 2.17 22.61
CA ALA A 163 -2.12 2.28 24.01
C ALA A 163 -1.21 1.12 24.42
N ALA A 164 -0.31 1.36 25.38
CA ALA A 164 0.47 0.31 26.01
C ALA A 164 -0.44 -0.65 26.81
N ALA A 165 0.01 -1.89 27.00
CA ALA A 165 -0.57 -2.76 28.01
C ALA A 165 -0.11 -2.33 29.41
N PRO A 166 -0.89 -2.61 30.48
CA PRO A 166 -0.41 -2.42 31.84
C PRO A 166 0.88 -3.19 32.11
N HIS A 167 1.68 -2.70 33.06
CA HIS A 167 2.89 -3.40 33.49
C HIS A 167 2.56 -4.85 33.91
N GLY A 168 3.30 -5.82 33.35
CA GLY A 168 3.04 -7.25 33.54
C GLY A 168 2.11 -7.85 32.47
N GLY A 169 1.58 -7.03 31.57
CA GLY A 169 0.71 -7.46 30.48
C GLY A 169 -0.75 -7.70 30.89
N LEU A 170 -1.49 -8.33 30.01
CA LEU A 170 -2.88 -8.73 30.23
C LEU A 170 -3.06 -10.22 29.95
N GLU A 171 -3.93 -10.88 30.71
CA GLU A 171 -4.40 -12.23 30.41
C GLU A 171 -5.92 -12.17 30.24
N LEU A 172 -6.40 -12.36 29.02
CA LEU A 172 -7.75 -12.07 28.59
C LEU A 172 -8.45 -13.30 28.00
N GLU A 173 -9.75 -13.36 28.15
CA GLU A 173 -10.61 -14.25 27.39
C GLU A 173 -10.82 -13.68 25.98
N PRO A 174 -10.53 -14.42 24.89
CA PRO A 174 -10.81 -13.96 23.53
C PRO A 174 -12.29 -14.13 23.18
N VAL A 175 -12.87 -13.12 22.52
CA VAL A 175 -14.23 -13.13 22.00
C VAL A 175 -14.21 -12.86 20.50
N TRP A 176 -14.68 -13.82 19.71
CA TRP A 176 -14.83 -13.69 18.27
C TRP A 176 -16.00 -12.78 17.91
N VAL A 177 -15.74 -11.72 17.14
CA VAL A 177 -16.72 -10.69 16.75
C VAL A 177 -16.82 -10.55 15.22
N GLY A 178 -16.58 -11.63 14.50
CA GLY A 178 -16.77 -11.65 13.04
C GLY A 178 -16.04 -10.53 12.32
N LEU A 179 -16.75 -9.73 11.51
CA LEU A 179 -16.23 -8.56 10.81
C LEU A 179 -16.21 -7.29 11.70
N GLY A 180 -16.70 -7.38 12.94
CA GLY A 180 -16.79 -6.24 13.85
C GLY A 180 -17.88 -5.23 13.48
N THR A 181 -18.91 -5.62 12.75
CA THR A 181 -20.09 -4.78 12.49
C THR A 181 -20.92 -4.59 13.75
N GLU A 182 -21.85 -3.63 13.73
CA GLU A 182 -22.78 -3.42 14.86
C GLU A 182 -23.56 -4.70 15.22
N SER A 183 -23.98 -5.44 14.20
CA SER A 183 -24.67 -6.72 14.37
C SER A 183 -23.78 -7.80 14.98
N ASP A 184 -22.50 -7.80 14.64
CA ASP A 184 -21.54 -8.77 15.16
C ASP A 184 -21.26 -8.57 16.66
N PHE A 185 -21.35 -7.37 17.16
CA PHE A 185 -21.24 -7.07 18.60
C PHE A 185 -22.52 -7.37 19.39
N LYS A 186 -23.68 -7.45 18.71
CA LYS A 186 -24.96 -7.64 19.40
C LYS A 186 -25.02 -8.99 20.12
N GLY A 187 -25.31 -8.93 21.42
CA GLY A 187 -25.41 -10.15 22.26
C GLY A 187 -24.07 -10.75 22.68
N ARG A 188 -22.95 -10.14 22.34
CA ARG A 188 -21.61 -10.57 22.79
C ARG A 188 -21.15 -9.71 23.95
N ASP A 189 -20.78 -10.36 25.06
CA ASP A 189 -20.13 -9.70 26.17
C ASP A 189 -18.62 -9.57 25.88
N VAL A 190 -18.18 -8.35 25.58
CA VAL A 190 -16.77 -8.03 25.26
C VAL A 190 -16.08 -7.22 26.35
N LYS A 191 -16.81 -6.85 27.42
CA LYS A 191 -16.27 -6.02 28.50
C LYS A 191 -15.13 -6.73 29.21
N GLY A 192 -13.95 -6.09 29.28
CA GLY A 192 -12.75 -6.62 29.89
C GLY A 192 -12.12 -7.79 29.13
N LYS A 193 -12.50 -8.05 27.88
CA LYS A 193 -12.02 -9.18 27.08
C LYS A 193 -11.16 -8.72 25.89
N LEU A 194 -10.51 -9.68 25.22
CA LEU A 194 -9.85 -9.49 23.94
C LEU A 194 -10.87 -9.66 22.82
N VAL A 195 -11.19 -8.59 22.12
CA VAL A 195 -12.02 -8.67 20.91
C VAL A 195 -11.17 -9.16 19.75
N VAL A 196 -11.63 -10.22 19.06
CA VAL A 196 -10.97 -10.82 17.90
C VAL A 196 -11.84 -10.59 16.67
N ILE A 197 -11.29 -9.93 15.66
CA ILE A 197 -11.98 -9.57 14.42
C ILE A 197 -11.22 -10.15 13.24
N GLN A 198 -11.95 -10.80 12.32
CA GLN A 198 -11.45 -11.14 11.00
C GLN A 198 -11.93 -10.10 10.01
N SER A 199 -11.05 -9.19 9.63
CA SER A 199 -11.31 -8.17 8.62
C SER A 199 -11.05 -8.71 7.22
N VAL A 200 -11.78 -8.22 6.23
CA VAL A 200 -11.52 -8.53 4.82
C VAL A 200 -10.98 -7.30 4.11
N PRO A 201 -10.06 -7.48 3.14
CA PRO A 201 -9.59 -6.38 2.34
C PRO A 201 -10.71 -5.85 1.44
N THR A 202 -10.75 -4.54 1.22
CA THR A 202 -11.56 -3.92 0.19
C THR A 202 -10.79 -3.91 -1.14
N PRO A 203 -11.45 -3.80 -2.28
CA PRO A 203 -10.76 -3.58 -3.54
C PRO A 203 -9.81 -2.39 -3.46
N GLY A 204 -8.55 -2.59 -3.88
CA GLY A 204 -7.48 -1.62 -3.70
C GLY A 204 -6.80 -1.62 -2.33
N ALA A 205 -7.14 -2.56 -1.45
CA ALA A 205 -6.50 -2.99 -0.20
C ALA A 205 -6.02 -1.93 0.82
N ILE A 206 -6.18 -0.65 0.57
CA ILE A 206 -5.84 0.43 1.53
C ILE A 206 -6.74 0.35 2.77
N ASN A 207 -8.01 0.07 2.55
CA ASN A 207 -8.99 -0.07 3.60
C ASN A 207 -9.35 -1.54 3.82
N ASN A 208 -9.78 -1.84 5.01
CA ASN A 208 -10.30 -3.15 5.37
C ASN A 208 -11.62 -3.00 6.14
N SER A 209 -12.41 -4.06 6.19
CA SER A 209 -13.77 -3.98 6.74
C SER A 209 -13.82 -3.54 8.20
N ALA A 210 -12.82 -3.86 9.02
CA ALA A 210 -12.78 -3.44 10.42
C ALA A 210 -12.55 -1.92 10.57
N GLY A 211 -11.61 -1.35 9.81
CA GLY A 211 -11.35 0.09 9.80
C GLY A 211 -12.51 0.88 9.19
N TRP A 212 -12.99 0.41 8.06
CA TRP A 212 -14.07 1.02 7.30
C TRP A 212 -15.40 1.06 8.07
N ASN A 213 -15.73 0.01 8.81
CA ASN A 213 -16.97 -0.05 9.57
C ASN A 213 -16.84 0.47 11.03
N GLY A 214 -15.67 0.93 11.45
CA GLY A 214 -15.43 1.46 12.80
C GLY A 214 -15.40 0.38 13.90
N ALA A 215 -15.04 -0.85 13.59
CA ALA A 215 -15.06 -1.97 14.54
C ALA A 215 -14.15 -1.77 15.76
N ASN A 216 -12.99 -1.12 15.58
CA ASN A 216 -12.06 -0.78 16.66
C ASN A 216 -12.66 0.20 17.68
N MET A 217 -13.40 1.19 17.20
CA MET A 217 -14.11 2.14 18.06
C MET A 217 -15.20 1.41 18.86
N ARG A 218 -16.01 0.58 18.19
CA ARG A 218 -17.05 -0.21 18.85
C ARG A 218 -16.52 -1.14 19.93
N ALA A 219 -15.36 -1.77 19.70
CA ALA A 219 -14.72 -2.61 20.72
C ALA A 219 -14.35 -1.79 21.96
N SER A 220 -13.69 -0.65 21.75
CA SER A 220 -13.28 0.24 22.84
C SER A 220 -14.47 0.82 23.62
N GLU A 221 -15.49 1.33 22.92
CA GLU A 221 -16.70 1.91 23.52
C GLU A 221 -17.51 0.89 24.35
N ARG A 222 -17.41 -0.40 24.00
CA ARG A 222 -18.04 -1.50 24.76
C ARG A 222 -17.15 -2.04 25.89
N GLY A 223 -16.04 -1.38 26.16
CA GLY A 223 -15.16 -1.69 27.28
C GLY A 223 -14.31 -2.95 27.06
N ALA A 224 -14.00 -3.32 25.82
CA ALA A 224 -13.00 -4.34 25.54
C ALA A 224 -11.64 -3.93 26.17
N ALA A 225 -10.88 -4.89 26.67
CA ALA A 225 -9.58 -4.65 27.26
C ALA A 225 -8.44 -4.61 26.23
N ALA A 226 -8.63 -5.29 25.10
CA ALA A 226 -7.69 -5.27 23.97
C ALA A 226 -8.41 -5.64 22.66
N LEU A 227 -7.74 -5.35 21.53
CA LEU A 227 -8.24 -5.61 20.18
C LEU A 227 -7.20 -6.38 19.38
N LEU A 228 -7.63 -7.43 18.68
CA LEU A 228 -6.86 -8.19 17.72
C LEU A 228 -7.62 -8.26 16.39
N VAL A 229 -7.02 -7.73 15.32
CA VAL A 229 -7.63 -7.69 13.99
C VAL A 229 -6.76 -8.44 13.00
N SER A 230 -7.32 -9.43 12.31
CA SER A 230 -6.65 -10.06 11.17
C SER A 230 -7.23 -9.55 9.86
N LEU A 231 -6.36 -9.31 8.90
CA LEU A 231 -6.76 -9.10 7.52
C LEU A 231 -6.77 -10.47 6.82
N ALA A 232 -7.90 -10.85 6.21
CA ALA A 232 -8.09 -12.16 5.57
C ALA A 232 -7.31 -12.24 4.24
N VAL A 233 -5.99 -12.23 4.34
CA VAL A 233 -5.04 -12.37 3.23
C VAL A 233 -4.16 -13.58 3.49
N PRO A 234 -3.99 -14.51 2.52
CA PRO A 234 -3.11 -15.66 2.67
C PRO A 234 -1.66 -15.27 2.93
N GLY A 235 -0.89 -16.14 3.59
CA GLY A 235 0.56 -16.01 3.73
C GLY A 235 1.07 -15.60 5.10
N ASN A 236 0.21 -15.57 6.11
CA ASN A 236 0.55 -15.26 7.51
C ASN A 236 1.37 -13.98 7.67
N LEU A 237 0.92 -12.89 7.04
CA LEU A 237 1.63 -11.63 6.96
C LEU A 237 1.64 -10.88 8.29
N GLN A 238 2.73 -10.20 8.61
CA GLN A 238 2.79 -9.20 9.65
C GLN A 238 2.40 -7.84 9.08
N TYR A 239 1.35 -7.22 9.61
CA TYR A 239 0.75 -6.00 9.06
C TYR A 239 0.86 -4.80 9.97
N GLN A 240 1.14 -3.64 9.39
CA GLN A 240 0.83 -2.34 9.98
C GLN A 240 -0.50 -1.84 9.42
N MET A 241 -1.59 -2.14 10.09
CA MET A 241 -2.91 -1.73 9.61
C MET A 241 -3.20 -0.24 9.82
N TRP A 242 -4.04 0.33 8.95
CA TRP A 242 -4.61 1.68 9.10
C TRP A 242 -5.64 1.81 10.23
N VAL A 243 -6.03 0.71 10.83
CA VAL A 243 -6.81 0.78 12.05
C VAL A 243 -5.93 1.43 13.10
N ARG A 244 -6.20 2.71 13.38
CA ARG A 244 -5.51 3.39 14.48
C ARG A 244 -5.79 2.63 15.76
N GLY A 245 -4.75 2.37 16.53
CA GLY A 245 -4.91 1.93 17.90
C GLY A 245 -5.77 2.97 18.63
N GLY A 246 -6.60 2.51 19.49
CA GLY A 246 -7.43 3.38 20.32
C GLY A 246 -6.84 3.49 21.73
N PRO A 247 -7.68 3.80 22.71
CA PRO A 247 -7.30 3.85 24.11
C PRO A 247 -7.01 2.48 24.73
N ILE A 248 -7.08 1.40 23.95
CA ILE A 248 -6.80 0.03 24.38
C ILE A 248 -5.67 -0.58 23.55
N PRO A 249 -4.88 -1.52 24.10
CA PRO A 249 -3.89 -2.29 23.35
C PRO A 249 -4.53 -2.92 22.11
N SER A 250 -3.99 -2.61 20.93
CA SER A 250 -4.56 -3.02 19.65
C SER A 250 -3.48 -3.60 18.76
N PHE A 251 -3.80 -4.74 18.11
CA PHE A 251 -2.86 -5.49 17.28
C PHE A 251 -3.51 -5.94 15.98
N SER A 252 -2.67 -6.12 14.98
CA SER A 252 -2.96 -6.97 13.82
C SER A 252 -2.30 -8.34 13.96
N ILE A 253 -2.78 -9.32 13.20
CA ILE A 253 -2.28 -10.70 13.19
C ILE A 253 -2.47 -11.32 11.81
N GLY A 254 -1.53 -12.14 11.38
CA GLY A 254 -1.60 -12.90 10.13
C GLY A 254 -2.68 -14.00 10.17
N THR A 255 -3.06 -14.45 8.99
CA THR A 255 -4.21 -15.35 8.81
C THR A 255 -3.99 -16.74 9.43
N ASP A 256 -2.77 -17.29 9.34
CA ASP A 256 -2.52 -18.64 9.88
C ASP A 256 -2.47 -18.63 11.41
N ASP A 257 -1.88 -17.59 12.02
CA ASP A 257 -1.90 -17.42 13.47
C ASP A 257 -3.33 -17.18 13.98
N LEU A 258 -4.15 -16.39 13.26
CA LEU A 258 -5.56 -16.22 13.60
C LEU A 258 -6.31 -17.55 13.49
N THR A 259 -6.06 -18.34 12.45
CA THR A 259 -6.69 -19.65 12.26
C THR A 259 -6.35 -20.58 13.42
N SER A 260 -5.08 -20.60 13.84
CA SER A 260 -4.63 -21.37 14.99
C SER A 260 -5.31 -20.95 16.30
N LEU A 261 -5.45 -19.64 16.52
CA LEU A 261 -6.20 -19.11 17.67
C LEU A 261 -7.67 -19.51 17.62
N ARG A 262 -8.32 -19.37 16.46
CA ARG A 262 -9.71 -19.72 16.27
C ARG A 262 -9.96 -21.20 16.52
N GLU A 263 -9.13 -22.09 16.00
CA GLU A 263 -9.20 -23.52 16.26
C GLU A 263 -9.06 -23.86 17.74
N LEU A 264 -8.17 -23.14 18.45
CA LEU A 264 -8.03 -23.31 19.91
C LEU A 264 -9.33 -22.90 20.62
N MET A 265 -9.94 -21.77 20.22
CA MET A 265 -11.21 -21.29 20.78
C MET A 265 -12.39 -22.24 20.51
N GLU A 266 -12.39 -22.94 19.37
CA GLU A 266 -13.45 -23.89 19.02
C GLU A 266 -13.30 -25.24 19.75
N LYS A 267 -12.06 -25.66 20.02
CA LYS A 267 -11.76 -26.99 20.57
C LYS A 267 -11.55 -27.02 22.10
N ALA A 268 -11.28 -25.88 22.69
CA ALA A 268 -10.98 -25.79 24.13
C ALA A 268 -11.93 -24.83 24.86
N SER A 269 -12.34 -25.23 26.06
CA SER A 269 -12.95 -24.30 27.01
C SER A 269 -11.88 -23.48 27.74
N ASN A 270 -12.25 -22.30 28.21
CA ASN A 270 -11.39 -21.43 29.03
C ASN A 270 -10.08 -21.00 28.33
N VAL A 271 -10.17 -20.68 27.04
CA VAL A 271 -9.01 -20.11 26.32
C VAL A 271 -8.62 -18.77 26.92
N LYS A 272 -7.33 -18.59 27.17
CA LYS A 272 -6.74 -17.34 27.63
C LYS A 272 -5.69 -16.89 26.63
N VAL A 273 -5.67 -15.59 26.38
CA VAL A 273 -4.62 -14.92 25.61
C VAL A 273 -3.84 -14.01 26.54
N LYS A 274 -2.55 -14.30 26.67
CA LYS A 274 -1.60 -13.44 27.39
C LYS A 274 -0.92 -12.53 26.37
N LEU A 275 -0.98 -11.22 26.61
CA LEU A 275 -0.36 -10.22 25.76
C LEU A 275 0.47 -9.24 26.57
N GLN A 276 1.54 -8.74 25.94
CA GLN A 276 2.36 -7.63 26.41
C GLN A 276 2.49 -6.60 25.28
N LEU A 277 2.57 -5.33 25.63
CA LEU A 277 2.84 -4.22 24.71
C LEU A 277 3.46 -3.06 25.48
N ASP A 278 4.73 -2.84 25.22
CA ASP A 278 5.45 -1.66 25.69
C ASP A 278 5.46 -0.61 24.56
N VAL A 279 5.12 0.62 24.92
CA VAL A 279 5.06 1.75 24.01
C VAL A 279 5.84 2.91 24.59
N GLU A 280 6.70 3.50 23.81
CA GLU A 280 7.39 4.74 24.14
C GLU A 280 6.63 5.92 23.52
N GLU A 281 6.24 6.89 24.31
CA GLU A 281 5.68 8.14 23.82
C GLU A 281 6.82 9.13 23.56
N ARG A 282 6.99 9.56 22.33
CA ARG A 282 8.02 10.52 21.91
C ARG A 282 7.38 11.81 21.44
N SER A 283 7.82 12.91 22.05
CA SER A 283 7.45 14.28 21.69
C SER A 283 8.65 15.02 21.12
N GLY A 284 8.40 16.13 20.41
CA GLY A 284 9.45 16.98 19.86
C GLY A 284 10.17 16.36 18.67
N LEU A 285 9.58 15.34 18.07
CA LEU A 285 10.08 14.78 16.82
C LEU A 285 9.86 15.76 15.65
N ARG A 286 10.76 15.75 14.70
CA ARG A 286 10.68 16.55 13.48
C ARG A 286 10.94 15.68 12.27
N ASP A 287 10.41 16.10 11.15
CA ASP A 287 10.55 15.48 9.85
C ASP A 287 10.63 16.57 8.78
N ALA A 288 11.21 16.31 7.63
CA ALA A 288 11.40 17.33 6.60
C ALA A 288 10.98 16.91 5.21
N SER A 289 10.24 17.75 4.51
CA SER A 289 10.16 17.63 3.05
C SER A 289 11.47 18.10 2.41
N VAL A 290 12.01 17.30 1.49
CA VAL A 290 13.23 17.63 0.75
C VAL A 290 12.87 18.14 -0.64
N TRP A 291 13.29 19.34 -0.94
CA TRP A 291 12.97 20.07 -2.18
C TRP A 291 14.18 20.22 -3.09
N GLY A 292 13.94 20.20 -4.39
CA GLY A 292 14.91 20.58 -5.40
C GLY A 292 14.20 21.07 -6.66
N GLU A 293 14.82 21.96 -7.42
CA GLU A 293 14.20 22.64 -8.55
C GLU A 293 15.09 22.61 -9.80
N LEU A 294 14.46 22.40 -10.94
CA LEU A 294 15.04 22.61 -12.27
C LEU A 294 14.36 23.81 -12.91
N PRO A 295 15.01 24.99 -12.94
CA PRO A 295 14.39 26.20 -13.48
C PRO A 295 13.92 26.06 -14.92
N GLY A 296 12.77 26.62 -15.24
CA GLY A 296 12.22 26.77 -16.58
C GLY A 296 12.43 28.18 -17.14
N THR A 297 11.70 28.50 -18.20
CA THR A 297 11.75 29.83 -18.87
C THR A 297 10.48 30.66 -18.57
N SER A 298 9.46 30.11 -17.94
CA SER A 298 8.26 30.81 -17.50
C SER A 298 8.16 30.83 -15.96
N ASP A 299 7.20 31.58 -15.45
CA ASP A 299 6.90 31.71 -14.05
C ASP A 299 5.94 30.62 -13.51
N GLU A 300 5.48 29.70 -14.40
CA GLU A 300 4.68 28.53 -14.04
C GLU A 300 5.58 27.36 -13.59
N ASP A 301 5.02 26.45 -12.82
CA ASP A 301 5.74 25.27 -12.35
C ASP A 301 4.96 23.96 -12.54
N ILE A 302 5.70 22.85 -12.43
CA ILE A 302 5.23 21.47 -12.32
C ILE A 302 5.82 20.92 -11.04
N ILE A 303 5.02 20.22 -10.24
CA ILE A 303 5.46 19.57 -9.01
C ILE A 303 5.41 18.04 -9.22
N ILE A 304 6.52 17.37 -8.93
CA ILE A 304 6.61 15.89 -8.92
C ILE A 304 6.99 15.50 -7.50
N MET A 305 6.15 14.70 -6.84
CA MET A 305 6.34 14.39 -5.44
C MET A 305 6.20 12.90 -5.13
N ALA A 306 6.83 12.47 -4.03
CA ALA A 306 6.73 11.13 -3.45
C ALA A 306 7.03 11.22 -1.96
N HIS A 307 6.31 10.49 -1.09
CA HIS A 307 6.67 10.43 0.33
C HIS A 307 7.81 9.44 0.59
N HIS A 308 8.56 9.64 1.68
CA HIS A 308 9.76 8.86 1.97
C HIS A 308 9.65 7.96 3.19
N ASP A 309 8.72 8.23 4.10
CA ASP A 309 8.51 7.39 5.28
C ASP A 309 7.80 6.09 4.91
N ALA A 310 8.03 5.02 5.66
CA ALA A 310 7.48 3.71 5.41
C ALA A 310 7.48 2.80 6.64
N TYR A 311 6.57 1.84 6.66
CA TYR A 311 6.60 0.68 7.53
C TYR A 311 7.31 -0.49 6.85
N PHE A 312 7.97 -1.35 7.63
CA PHE A 312 8.72 -2.50 7.15
C PHE A 312 9.75 -2.09 6.08
N GLU A 313 9.94 -2.90 5.05
CA GLU A 313 10.85 -2.55 3.97
C GLU A 313 10.32 -1.38 3.13
N GLY A 314 9.02 -1.34 2.88
CA GLY A 314 8.35 -0.26 2.15
C GLY A 314 8.90 -0.07 0.74
N ALA A 315 9.02 -1.18 -0.01
CA ALA A 315 9.57 -1.14 -1.35
C ALA A 315 8.56 -0.59 -2.35
N LEU A 316 7.31 -1.06 -2.29
CA LEU A 316 6.20 -0.47 -3.01
C LEU A 316 5.83 0.87 -2.38
N ASP A 317 5.67 0.89 -1.05
CA ASP A 317 5.20 2.02 -0.25
C ASP A 317 6.33 2.67 0.58
N ASN A 318 7.04 3.69 0.10
CA ASN A 318 6.91 4.28 -1.23
C ASN A 318 8.29 4.44 -1.91
N ALA A 319 9.21 3.48 -1.70
CA ALA A 319 10.50 3.52 -2.39
C ALA A 319 10.32 3.44 -3.92
N SER A 320 9.23 2.78 -4.40
CA SER A 320 8.90 2.72 -5.82
C SER A 320 8.58 4.11 -6.40
N GLY A 321 7.74 4.88 -5.71
CA GLY A 321 7.41 6.25 -6.12
C GLY A 321 8.62 7.18 -6.05
N MET A 322 9.39 7.10 -4.96
CA MET A 322 10.63 7.87 -4.82
C MET A 322 11.62 7.57 -5.94
N SER A 323 11.76 6.31 -6.35
CA SER A 323 12.66 5.91 -7.42
C SER A 323 12.28 6.54 -8.77
N VAL A 324 10.98 6.61 -9.07
CA VAL A 324 10.46 7.27 -10.27
C VAL A 324 10.67 8.78 -10.18
N MET A 325 10.38 9.40 -9.04
CA MET A 325 10.65 10.83 -8.83
C MET A 325 12.14 11.16 -9.03
N LEU A 326 13.06 10.38 -8.45
CA LEU A 326 14.51 10.57 -8.60
C LEU A 326 14.96 10.33 -10.06
N GLY A 327 14.42 9.30 -10.71
CA GLY A 327 14.70 9.03 -12.13
C GLY A 327 14.24 10.17 -13.04
N LEU A 328 13.08 10.76 -12.77
CA LEU A 328 12.59 11.94 -13.49
C LEU A 328 13.45 13.18 -13.20
N ALA A 329 13.89 13.37 -11.96
CA ALA A 329 14.80 14.47 -11.61
C ALA A 329 16.11 14.36 -12.39
N GLU A 330 16.70 13.18 -12.46
CA GLU A 330 17.89 12.94 -13.24
C GLU A 330 17.66 13.11 -14.74
N TYR A 331 16.54 12.60 -15.28
CA TYR A 331 16.19 12.73 -16.69
C TYR A 331 16.06 14.20 -17.12
N PHE A 332 15.24 14.96 -16.38
CA PHE A 332 14.99 16.36 -16.71
C PHE A 332 16.19 17.26 -16.43
N SER A 333 17.11 16.88 -15.56
CA SER A 333 18.36 17.63 -15.33
C SER A 333 19.26 17.66 -16.57
N LYS A 334 19.13 16.67 -17.47
CA LYS A 334 19.91 16.61 -18.72
C LYS A 334 19.25 17.39 -19.87
N ILE A 335 18.06 17.92 -19.67
CA ILE A 335 17.36 18.76 -20.64
C ILE A 335 17.77 20.22 -20.38
N PRO A 336 18.26 20.97 -21.37
CA PRO A 336 18.65 22.37 -21.19
C PRO A 336 17.50 23.25 -20.68
N GLN A 337 17.77 24.22 -19.82
CA GLN A 337 16.76 25.13 -19.28
C GLN A 337 15.89 25.78 -20.38
N ALA A 338 16.53 26.20 -21.49
CA ALA A 338 15.82 26.81 -22.62
C ALA A 338 14.73 25.90 -23.25
N GLN A 339 14.79 24.60 -23.04
CA GLN A 339 13.81 23.63 -23.50
C GLN A 339 12.76 23.28 -22.44
N ARG A 340 12.93 23.73 -21.20
CA ARG A 340 11.96 23.57 -20.11
C ARG A 340 11.13 24.85 -19.98
N ARG A 341 9.89 24.82 -20.46
CA ARG A 341 9.00 25.99 -20.30
C ARG A 341 8.74 26.28 -18.81
N ARG A 342 8.43 25.26 -18.03
CA ARG A 342 8.07 25.40 -16.60
C ARG A 342 9.22 24.95 -15.70
N THR A 343 9.33 25.58 -14.56
CA THR A 343 10.17 25.08 -13.48
C THR A 343 9.63 23.74 -13.01
N ILE A 344 10.48 22.71 -12.90
CA ILE A 344 10.09 21.43 -12.35
C ILE A 344 10.61 21.36 -10.92
N LYS A 345 9.69 21.27 -9.96
CA LYS A 345 9.97 21.10 -8.54
C LYS A 345 9.82 19.63 -8.16
N PHE A 346 10.84 19.06 -7.55
CA PHE A 346 10.82 17.70 -7.03
C PHE A 346 10.75 17.77 -5.52
N VAL A 347 9.87 16.95 -4.93
CA VAL A 347 9.59 16.98 -3.50
C VAL A 347 9.50 15.59 -2.93
N SER A 348 10.40 15.24 -2.03
CA SER A 348 10.20 14.12 -1.14
C SER A 348 9.39 14.61 0.05
N THR A 349 8.14 14.17 0.17
CA THR A 349 7.17 14.71 1.15
C THR A 349 7.31 14.09 2.52
N SER A 350 7.12 14.91 3.55
CA SER A 350 7.28 14.61 4.96
C SER A 350 6.02 13.99 5.58
N GLY A 351 6.22 13.02 6.46
CA GLY A 351 5.24 12.57 7.45
C GLY A 351 3.94 12.03 6.87
N HIS A 352 4.00 11.29 5.77
CA HIS A 352 2.82 10.69 5.15
C HIS A 352 2.02 9.86 6.18
N HIS A 353 2.68 8.92 6.87
CA HIS A 353 2.06 8.11 7.90
C HIS A 353 1.78 8.87 9.22
N ALA A 354 2.27 10.10 9.35
CA ALA A 354 2.02 10.98 10.49
C ALA A 354 1.02 12.12 10.20
N GLY A 355 0.29 12.04 9.10
CA GLY A 355 -0.76 13.00 8.72
C GLY A 355 -0.45 13.83 7.48
N SER A 356 0.51 13.37 6.65
CA SER A 356 0.91 14.00 5.36
C SER A 356 1.23 15.48 5.50
N LEU A 357 2.14 15.80 6.43
CA LEU A 357 2.43 17.19 6.83
C LEU A 357 2.93 18.04 5.66
N GLY A 358 3.74 17.46 4.77
CA GLY A 358 4.25 18.12 3.60
C GLY A 358 3.15 18.60 2.66
N THR A 359 2.26 17.71 2.26
CA THR A 359 1.16 18.04 1.33
C THR A 359 0.04 18.84 2.00
N LYS A 360 -0.18 18.62 3.31
CA LYS A 360 -1.05 19.50 4.07
C LYS A 360 -0.56 20.96 4.04
N TRP A 361 0.75 21.18 4.25
CA TRP A 361 1.34 22.51 4.14
C TRP A 361 1.14 23.11 2.74
N MET A 362 1.30 22.33 1.67
CA MET A 362 1.05 22.80 0.30
C MET A 362 -0.38 23.29 0.13
N SER A 363 -1.36 22.54 0.64
CA SER A 363 -2.77 22.91 0.58
C SER A 363 -3.11 24.14 1.43
N ASP A 364 -2.56 24.23 2.64
CA ASP A 364 -2.72 25.40 3.51
C ASP A 364 -2.15 26.69 2.87
N ASN A 365 -1.13 26.56 2.01
CA ASN A 365 -0.48 27.66 1.31
C ASN A 365 -0.84 27.76 -0.19
N LYS A 366 -1.92 27.12 -0.64
CA LYS A 366 -2.27 27.00 -2.07
C LYS A 366 -2.39 28.33 -2.81
N ALA A 367 -2.90 29.35 -2.15
CA ALA A 367 -3.12 30.67 -2.77
C ALA A 367 -1.82 31.33 -3.25
N THR A 368 -0.69 30.99 -2.64
CA THR A 368 0.64 31.51 -3.00
C THR A 368 1.50 30.43 -3.66
N PHE A 369 1.55 29.25 -3.09
CA PHE A 369 2.45 28.18 -3.48
C PHE A 369 1.97 27.43 -4.72
N LEU A 370 0.67 27.10 -4.82
CA LEU A 370 0.10 26.38 -5.96
C LEU A 370 -0.56 27.28 -7.02
N ALA A 371 -0.55 28.59 -6.81
CA ALA A 371 -1.23 29.53 -7.69
C ALA A 371 -0.80 29.47 -9.17
N ARG A 372 0.48 29.10 -9.40
CA ARG A 372 1.08 28.98 -10.75
C ARG A 372 1.39 27.56 -11.16
N THR A 373 1.00 26.56 -10.37
CA THR A 373 1.23 25.16 -10.66
C THR A 373 0.34 24.72 -11.82
N ALA A 374 0.96 24.24 -12.89
CA ALA A 374 0.28 23.75 -14.08
C ALA A 374 -0.03 22.25 -14.02
N LEU A 375 0.74 21.50 -13.21
CA LEU A 375 0.56 20.08 -12.98
C LEU A 375 1.21 19.67 -11.67
N MET A 376 0.54 18.81 -10.90
CA MET A 376 1.13 18.00 -9.83
C MET A 376 1.08 16.53 -10.21
N ILE A 377 2.18 15.80 -10.00
CA ILE A 377 2.29 14.37 -10.16
C ILE A 377 2.66 13.77 -8.82
N ASN A 378 1.81 12.91 -8.27
CA ASN A 378 2.17 12.10 -7.12
C ASN A 378 2.67 10.72 -7.58
N CYS A 379 3.93 10.42 -7.29
CA CYS A 379 4.53 9.11 -7.51
C CYS A 379 4.34 8.29 -6.25
N GLU A 380 3.32 7.43 -6.24
CA GLU A 380 2.98 6.63 -5.06
C GLU A 380 2.55 5.23 -5.50
N HIS A 381 3.20 4.19 -4.95
CA HIS A 381 2.94 2.79 -5.23
C HIS A 381 2.90 2.48 -6.74
N VAL A 382 3.91 2.89 -7.47
CA VAL A 382 3.84 2.96 -8.94
C VAL A 382 4.15 1.66 -9.67
N SER A 383 4.72 0.67 -8.99
CA SER A 383 5.07 -0.62 -9.61
C SER A 383 5.03 -1.75 -8.60
N VAL A 384 4.17 -2.72 -8.81
CA VAL A 384 4.08 -3.94 -8.00
C VAL A 384 3.75 -5.14 -8.87
N THR A 385 4.22 -6.31 -8.46
CA THR A 385 3.84 -7.57 -9.08
C THR A 385 2.40 -7.92 -8.72
N GLN A 386 1.62 -8.33 -9.70
CA GLN A 386 0.29 -8.85 -9.46
C GLN A 386 0.33 -10.09 -8.58
N THR A 387 -0.57 -10.17 -7.61
CA THR A 387 -0.70 -11.30 -6.71
C THR A 387 -2.10 -11.89 -6.74
N TYR A 388 -2.20 -13.16 -6.42
CA TYR A 388 -3.49 -13.85 -6.32
C TYR A 388 -3.46 -14.91 -5.20
N PRO A 389 -4.59 -15.13 -4.51
CA PRO A 389 -4.69 -16.18 -3.50
C PRO A 389 -4.72 -17.56 -4.14
N TRP A 390 -3.96 -18.50 -3.58
CA TRP A 390 -3.99 -19.91 -3.98
C TRP A 390 -3.93 -20.80 -2.73
N GLY A 391 -5.06 -21.24 -2.26
CA GLY A 391 -5.17 -21.91 -0.96
C GLY A 391 -4.71 -20.98 0.16
N ALA A 392 -3.80 -21.45 1.02
CA ALA A 392 -3.23 -20.69 2.12
C ALA A 392 -2.04 -19.78 1.69
N GLN A 393 -1.76 -19.68 0.40
CA GLN A 393 -0.61 -18.93 -0.11
C GLN A 393 -1.04 -17.71 -0.93
N LEU A 394 -0.30 -16.63 -0.80
CA LEU A 394 -0.33 -15.50 -1.72
C LEU A 394 0.71 -15.76 -2.81
N ARG A 395 0.26 -16.00 -4.03
CA ARG A 395 1.15 -16.24 -5.18
C ARG A 395 1.31 -14.99 -6.01
N LYS A 396 2.48 -14.86 -6.60
CA LYS A 396 2.83 -13.77 -7.52
C LYS A 396 2.75 -14.26 -8.95
N SER A 397 2.27 -13.41 -9.86
CA SER A 397 2.36 -13.63 -11.32
C SER A 397 3.58 -12.90 -11.88
N ASN A 398 3.93 -13.18 -13.14
CA ASN A 398 4.94 -12.41 -13.87
C ASN A 398 4.32 -11.19 -14.57
N GLN A 399 3.30 -10.61 -13.98
CA GLN A 399 2.59 -9.45 -14.48
C GLN A 399 2.79 -8.28 -13.54
N VAL A 400 2.99 -7.10 -14.10
CA VAL A 400 2.85 -5.86 -13.34
C VAL A 400 1.36 -5.61 -13.12
N ASP A 401 0.97 -5.33 -11.89
CA ASP A 401 -0.44 -5.15 -11.55
C ASP A 401 -1.03 -3.87 -12.17
N ALA A 402 -2.34 -3.87 -12.40
CA ALA A 402 -3.04 -2.71 -12.91
C ALA A 402 -3.19 -1.66 -11.80
N ARG A 403 -3.06 -0.37 -12.16
CA ARG A 403 -3.12 0.73 -11.20
C ARG A 403 -4.49 1.39 -11.25
N ARG A 404 -4.96 1.80 -10.09
CA ARG A 404 -5.99 2.83 -9.97
C ARG A 404 -5.38 4.15 -10.43
N TRP A 405 -6.17 4.99 -11.08
CA TRP A 405 -5.70 6.27 -11.58
C TRP A 405 -6.70 7.39 -11.31
N TRP A 406 -6.20 8.59 -11.25
CA TRP A 406 -6.99 9.76 -10.93
C TRP A 406 -6.41 10.99 -11.63
N VAL A 407 -7.31 11.88 -12.11
CA VAL A 407 -6.96 13.16 -12.74
C VAL A 407 -7.89 14.24 -12.22
N PHE A 408 -7.32 15.34 -11.78
CA PHE A 408 -8.03 16.59 -11.58
C PHE A 408 -7.51 17.64 -12.55
N GLY A 409 -8.36 18.07 -13.48
CA GLY A 409 -7.99 18.99 -14.55
C GLY A 409 -9.04 19.00 -15.67
N SER A 410 -8.65 19.53 -16.80
CA SER A 410 -9.47 19.49 -18.02
C SER A 410 -9.51 18.07 -18.59
N GLN A 411 -10.48 17.83 -19.48
CA GLN A 411 -10.52 16.60 -20.29
C GLN A 411 -9.22 16.40 -21.07
N ARG A 412 -8.61 17.49 -21.57
CA ARG A 412 -7.34 17.44 -22.28
C ARG A 412 -6.21 16.88 -21.41
N LEU A 413 -6.16 17.20 -20.12
CA LEU A 413 -5.16 16.61 -19.22
C LEU A 413 -5.38 15.11 -19.06
N ALA A 414 -6.63 14.67 -18.92
CA ALA A 414 -6.94 13.26 -18.85
C ALA A 414 -6.55 12.50 -20.14
N GLU A 415 -6.80 13.09 -21.31
CA GLU A 415 -6.39 12.54 -22.61
C GLU A 415 -4.87 12.43 -22.73
N VAL A 416 -4.13 13.45 -22.29
CA VAL A 416 -2.65 13.45 -22.22
C VAL A 416 -2.15 12.33 -21.32
N ALA A 417 -2.74 12.13 -20.17
CA ALA A 417 -2.35 11.07 -19.24
C ALA A 417 -2.61 9.68 -19.85
N LEU A 418 -3.81 9.45 -20.39
CA LEU A 418 -4.18 8.17 -20.99
C LEU A 418 -3.37 7.84 -22.24
N ASP A 419 -3.05 8.85 -23.08
CA ASP A 419 -2.17 8.67 -24.24
C ASP A 419 -0.78 8.18 -23.81
N ALA A 420 -0.18 8.82 -22.80
CA ALA A 420 1.11 8.43 -22.28
C ALA A 420 1.08 7.02 -21.66
N TYR A 421 0.02 6.67 -20.91
CA TYR A 421 -0.13 5.33 -20.34
C TYR A 421 -0.20 4.26 -21.42
N ARG A 422 -1.00 4.47 -22.46
CA ARG A 422 -1.09 3.57 -23.61
C ARG A 422 0.23 3.44 -24.36
N THR A 423 0.92 4.57 -24.57
CA THR A 423 2.19 4.61 -25.30
C THR A 423 3.24 3.71 -24.66
N PHE A 424 3.32 3.66 -23.33
CA PHE A 424 4.34 2.90 -22.62
C PHE A 424 3.81 1.63 -21.93
N GLY A 425 2.58 1.20 -22.24
CA GLY A 425 2.02 -0.05 -21.72
C GLY A 425 1.73 -0.02 -20.22
N VAL A 426 1.42 1.15 -19.68
CA VAL A 426 1.01 1.27 -18.28
C VAL A 426 -0.42 0.78 -18.13
N ALA A 427 -0.60 -0.35 -17.46
CA ALA A 427 -1.92 -0.88 -17.16
C ALA A 427 -2.61 -0.03 -16.08
N VAL A 428 -3.80 0.49 -16.39
CA VAL A 428 -4.68 1.20 -15.45
C VAL A 428 -6.07 0.59 -15.52
N TYR A 429 -6.84 0.69 -14.44
CA TYR A 429 -8.24 0.27 -14.45
C TYR A 429 -9.06 1.11 -15.42
N HIS A 430 -10.16 0.53 -15.92
CA HIS A 430 -11.00 1.19 -16.91
C HIS A 430 -11.58 2.51 -16.39
N GLU A 431 -12.02 2.51 -15.15
CA GLU A 431 -12.64 3.68 -14.54
C GLU A 431 -11.63 4.51 -13.75
N MET A 432 -11.75 5.80 -13.85
CA MET A 432 -11.00 6.75 -13.04
C MET A 432 -11.57 6.77 -11.61
N GLU A 433 -10.69 6.81 -10.62
CA GLU A 433 -11.09 6.96 -9.22
C GLU A 433 -11.83 8.30 -9.01
N PRO A 434 -12.89 8.32 -8.17
CA PRO A 434 -13.63 9.55 -7.89
C PRO A 434 -12.83 10.54 -7.03
N ASN A 435 -11.88 10.05 -6.24
CA ASN A 435 -11.04 10.83 -5.33
C ASN A 435 -9.61 10.31 -5.37
N ALA A 436 -8.66 11.22 -5.22
CA ALA A 436 -7.27 10.85 -4.99
C ALA A 436 -7.09 10.29 -3.59
N SER A 437 -6.04 9.48 -3.42
CA SER A 437 -5.65 8.86 -2.15
C SER A 437 -4.19 9.20 -1.80
N GLY A 438 -3.74 8.73 -0.65
CA GLY A 438 -2.38 8.98 -0.19
C GLY A 438 -2.08 10.48 -0.04
N ASP A 439 -0.87 10.86 -0.31
CA ASP A 439 -0.42 12.26 -0.22
C ASP A 439 -1.19 13.21 -1.11
N MET A 440 -1.67 12.75 -2.25
CA MET A 440 -2.51 13.56 -3.14
C MET A 440 -3.84 13.96 -2.49
N GLY A 441 -4.33 13.24 -1.49
CA GLY A 441 -5.61 13.52 -0.82
C GLY A 441 -5.76 14.94 -0.29
N HIS A 442 -4.67 15.57 0.19
CA HIS A 442 -4.71 16.93 0.72
C HIS A 442 -4.72 18.02 -0.37
N VAL A 443 -4.04 17.80 -1.50
CA VAL A 443 -3.79 18.82 -2.53
C VAL A 443 -4.51 18.57 -3.84
N SER A 444 -5.23 17.46 -3.95
CA SER A 444 -5.75 16.91 -5.20
C SER A 444 -6.60 17.87 -6.04
N ARG A 445 -7.25 18.85 -5.39
CA ARG A 445 -8.15 19.80 -6.06
C ARG A 445 -7.63 21.24 -6.03
N ASP A 446 -6.38 21.44 -5.61
CA ASP A 446 -5.80 22.77 -5.46
C ASP A 446 -5.04 23.22 -6.73
N ALA A 447 -4.61 22.27 -7.57
CA ALA A 447 -4.05 22.51 -8.91
C ALA A 447 -4.30 21.31 -9.81
N PRO A 448 -4.16 21.44 -11.16
CA PRO A 448 -4.23 20.26 -12.05
C PRO A 448 -3.29 19.15 -11.57
N SER A 449 -3.81 17.94 -11.45
CA SER A 449 -3.09 16.86 -10.78
C SER A 449 -3.37 15.50 -11.42
N ILE A 450 -2.38 14.61 -11.38
CA ILE A 450 -2.51 13.21 -11.78
C ILE A 450 -1.88 12.30 -10.73
N GLN A 451 -2.45 11.12 -10.60
CA GLN A 451 -1.93 10.06 -9.75
C GLN A 451 -2.23 8.70 -10.37
N MET A 452 -1.28 7.80 -10.26
CA MET A 452 -1.51 6.36 -10.34
C MET A 452 -1.05 5.76 -9.01
N ILE A 453 -1.81 4.83 -8.50
CA ILE A 453 -1.52 4.17 -7.23
C ILE A 453 -1.97 2.72 -7.26
N GLU A 454 -1.16 1.83 -6.73
CA GLU A 454 -1.53 0.44 -6.49
C GLU A 454 -1.47 0.14 -5.00
N SER A 455 -2.35 -0.72 -4.55
CA SER A 455 -2.42 -1.12 -3.14
C SER A 455 -2.77 -2.60 -3.06
N PRO A 456 -1.78 -3.49 -3.22
CA PRO A 456 -1.98 -4.93 -3.15
C PRO A 456 -2.34 -5.36 -1.73
N ASN A 457 -2.84 -6.59 -1.61
CA ASN A 457 -3.27 -7.13 -0.33
C ASN A 457 -2.16 -7.23 0.74
N PHE A 458 -0.89 -7.20 0.36
CA PHE A 458 0.25 -7.23 1.27
C PHE A 458 0.86 -5.84 1.58
N TYR A 459 0.24 -4.79 1.13
CA TYR A 459 0.60 -3.41 1.42
C TYR A 459 0.68 -3.15 2.93
N HIS A 460 1.65 -2.36 3.38
CA HIS A 460 1.97 -2.18 4.81
C HIS A 460 2.33 -3.47 5.55
N SER A 461 2.88 -4.46 4.87
CA SER A 461 3.29 -5.71 5.50
C SER A 461 4.78 -6.00 5.32
N ASP A 462 5.24 -7.01 6.02
CA ASP A 462 6.58 -7.56 5.88
C ASP A 462 6.84 -8.24 4.52
N HIS A 463 5.82 -8.30 3.65
CA HIS A 463 5.91 -8.79 2.27
C HIS A 463 6.06 -7.67 1.24
N ASP A 464 5.97 -6.40 1.64
CA ASP A 464 6.30 -5.26 0.78
C ASP A 464 7.84 -5.09 0.71
N ARG A 465 8.47 -5.90 -0.14
CA ARG A 465 9.92 -6.03 -0.28
C ARG A 465 10.37 -5.69 -1.69
N LEU A 466 11.69 -5.50 -1.87
CA LEU A 466 12.31 -5.17 -3.17
C LEU A 466 11.87 -6.11 -4.31
N GLU A 467 11.72 -7.41 -4.03
CA GLU A 467 11.36 -8.41 -5.03
C GLU A 467 9.90 -8.32 -5.53
N VAL A 468 9.05 -7.51 -4.89
CA VAL A 468 7.69 -7.29 -5.39
C VAL A 468 7.56 -6.07 -6.30
N VAL A 469 8.64 -5.32 -6.48
CA VAL A 469 8.68 -4.11 -7.32
C VAL A 469 9.39 -4.41 -8.62
N PRO A 470 8.68 -4.76 -9.72
CA PRO A 470 9.31 -5.07 -11.00
C PRO A 470 9.86 -3.83 -11.70
N ALA A 471 11.07 -3.94 -12.23
CA ALA A 471 11.73 -2.89 -13.00
C ALA A 471 10.92 -2.47 -14.23
N ALA A 472 10.26 -3.41 -14.89
CA ALA A 472 9.41 -3.15 -16.06
C ALA A 472 8.28 -2.16 -15.75
N GLY A 473 7.66 -2.26 -14.58
CA GLY A 473 6.59 -1.35 -14.16
C GLY A 473 7.11 0.04 -13.81
N LEU A 474 8.27 0.14 -13.14
CA LEU A 474 8.96 1.41 -12.87
C LEU A 474 9.30 2.15 -14.17
N GLU A 475 9.84 1.42 -15.15
CA GLU A 475 10.22 1.93 -16.47
C GLU A 475 9.01 2.52 -17.21
N ALA A 476 7.94 1.75 -17.29
CA ALA A 476 6.72 2.17 -17.98
C ALA A 476 6.13 3.45 -17.39
N VAL A 477 6.05 3.53 -16.04
CA VAL A 477 5.49 4.70 -15.34
C VAL A 477 6.40 5.92 -15.48
N ALA A 478 7.71 5.75 -15.32
CA ALA A 478 8.65 6.86 -15.44
C ALA A 478 8.62 7.48 -16.85
N ARG A 479 8.58 6.65 -17.89
CA ARG A 479 8.44 7.10 -19.29
C ARG A 479 7.11 7.82 -19.53
N ALA A 480 6.02 7.27 -19.00
CA ALA A 480 4.70 7.89 -19.12
C ALA A 480 4.66 9.27 -18.44
N TYR A 481 5.17 9.38 -17.22
CA TYR A 481 5.21 10.66 -16.51
C TYR A 481 6.13 11.67 -17.19
N ALA A 482 7.28 11.25 -17.72
CA ALA A 482 8.15 12.13 -18.50
C ALA A 482 7.43 12.68 -19.75
N LYS A 483 6.74 11.81 -20.50
CA LYS A 483 5.95 12.23 -21.68
C LYS A 483 4.81 13.18 -21.29
N ILE A 484 4.12 12.94 -20.17
CA ILE A 484 3.07 13.85 -19.69
C ILE A 484 3.65 15.22 -19.39
N VAL A 485 4.79 15.30 -18.69
CA VAL A 485 5.48 16.58 -18.41
C VAL A 485 5.83 17.31 -19.71
N ASP A 486 6.39 16.60 -20.69
CA ASP A 486 6.75 17.21 -21.99
C ASP A 486 5.54 17.70 -22.78
N GLN A 487 4.44 16.96 -22.75
CA GLN A 487 3.18 17.36 -23.40
C GLN A 487 2.55 18.56 -22.68
N VAL A 488 2.48 18.52 -21.33
CA VAL A 488 1.97 19.63 -20.53
C VAL A 488 2.80 20.91 -20.73
N ASN A 489 4.10 20.80 -20.91
CA ASN A 489 4.95 21.94 -21.23
C ASN A 489 4.57 22.69 -22.54
N ARG A 490 3.81 22.03 -23.43
CA ARG A 490 3.32 22.60 -24.72
C ARG A 490 1.90 23.15 -24.62
N ILE A 491 1.21 22.92 -23.50
CA ILE A 491 -0.20 23.31 -23.28
C ILE A 491 -0.23 24.50 -22.33
N ASP A 492 -1.07 25.48 -22.61
CA ASP A 492 -1.26 26.61 -21.70
C ASP A 492 -1.98 26.17 -20.43
N ARG A 493 -1.60 26.71 -19.28
CA ARG A 493 -2.17 26.34 -17.99
C ARG A 493 -3.70 26.46 -17.96
N LYS A 494 -4.27 27.47 -18.59
CA LYS A 494 -5.73 27.66 -18.71
C LYS A 494 -6.46 26.47 -19.34
N ASP A 495 -5.78 25.74 -20.23
CA ASP A 495 -6.34 24.57 -20.92
C ASP A 495 -6.13 23.25 -20.15
N LEU A 496 -5.41 23.31 -19.02
CA LEU A 496 -5.19 22.18 -18.09
C LEU A 496 -6.13 22.21 -16.87
N VAL A 497 -6.60 23.40 -16.47
CA VAL A 497 -7.52 23.54 -15.32
C VAL A 497 -8.91 22.97 -15.66
N PRO A 498 -9.65 22.47 -14.64
CA PRO A 498 -11.03 22.05 -14.87
C PRO A 498 -11.88 23.23 -15.39
N ALA A 499 -12.84 22.92 -16.26
CA ALA A 499 -13.84 23.91 -16.64
C ALA A 499 -14.56 24.45 -15.39
N PRO A 500 -14.88 25.75 -15.31
CA PRO A 500 -15.72 26.27 -14.25
C PRO A 500 -17.00 25.43 -14.17
N ARG A 501 -17.36 24.97 -12.97
CA ARG A 501 -18.66 24.30 -12.80
C ARG A 501 -19.73 25.29 -13.24
N GLY A 502 -20.38 25.02 -14.36
CA GLY A 502 -21.52 25.80 -14.80
C GLY A 502 -22.54 25.83 -13.67
N SER A 503 -23.05 27.02 -13.38
CA SER A 503 -24.26 27.19 -12.59
C SER A 503 -25.42 26.56 -13.42
N ASN A 504 -25.64 25.25 -13.20
CA ASN A 504 -26.89 24.62 -13.64
C ASN A 504 -27.90 24.77 -12.53
#